data_8f940a8f4de43ea6081d2e1db33b2e66
#
_entry.id   8f940a8f4de43ea6081d2e1db33b2e66
#
_cell.length_a   1.000
_cell.length_b   1.000
_cell.length_c   1.000
_cell.angle_alpha   90.00
_cell.angle_beta   90.00
_cell.angle_gamma   90.00
#
_symmetry.space_group_name_H-M   'P 1'
#
loop_
_entity.id
_entity.type
_entity.pdbx_description
1 polymer ?
#
loop_
_entity_poly.entity_id
_entity_poly.type
_entity_poly.pdbx_seq_one_letter_code
_entity_poly.pdbx_strand_id
1 'polypeptide(L)'
;MDHAGATRRQALSRAPGCFYSGTDAHPIYVDRLGAAQSGKLPIVLVHGGGHTGACYLTTPDGRPGWAPAFAVSGREVFVPDWPGHGRSPMRPDFATLSSTEIAESLQRLLEEIGPAVLLVHSASGPMAWWIAEQSPQTVAAIVGVAPGGPANLLPVLPDDAEAVAKLKDDESLGCPVRVEEDRPLFIPPEFMRAYWANSERFPQQAFEAYRRSIVPESARLMNERFNIGGKGLRIADPANLSKLPILIVTGDSDPRHPRAVDAATARYLGAEFVWLPERGIAGNGHMPMCEDNSDEIAALIVAWLEAKGL
;
A
#
# COMPACT_ATOMS: atom_id res chain seq x y z
N MET A 1 -0.73 29.77 -19.74
CA MET A 1 -0.21 28.70 -18.87
C MET A 1 -0.82 28.94 -17.48
N ASP A 2 -1.56 28.25 -16.89
CA ASP A 2 -2.48 27.19 -16.79
C ASP A 2 -3.72 27.57 -15.97
N HIS A 3 -4.71 28.20 -16.57
CA HIS A 3 -6.01 28.37 -15.92
C HIS A 3 -6.80 27.05 -15.83
N ALA A 4 -6.47 26.07 -16.66
CA ALA A 4 -7.15 24.76 -16.67
C ALA A 4 -6.81 23.90 -15.43
N GLY A 5 -5.58 23.92 -14.96
CA GLY A 5 -5.17 23.16 -13.78
C GLY A 5 -5.78 23.69 -12.47
N ALA A 6 -5.86 25.01 -12.35
CA ALA A 6 -6.46 25.65 -11.17
C ALA A 6 -7.99 25.42 -11.10
N THR A 7 -8.66 25.40 -12.26
CA THR A 7 -10.11 25.16 -12.35
C THR A 7 -10.47 23.71 -12.03
N ARG A 8 -9.63 22.74 -12.44
CA ARG A 8 -9.82 21.32 -12.13
C ARG A 8 -9.58 21.03 -10.64
N ARG A 9 -8.57 21.65 -10.01
CA ARG A 9 -8.35 21.59 -8.55
C ARG A 9 -9.56 22.12 -7.76
N GLN A 10 -10.15 23.25 -8.17
CA GLN A 10 -11.35 23.80 -7.52
C GLN A 10 -12.59 22.93 -7.69
N ALA A 11 -12.73 22.23 -8.84
CA ALA A 11 -13.86 21.33 -9.08
C ALA A 11 -13.76 20.03 -8.26
N LEU A 12 -12.55 19.51 -8.04
CA LEU A 12 -12.31 18.33 -7.20
C LEU A 12 -12.55 18.60 -5.70
N SER A 13 -12.55 19.88 -5.24
CA SER A 13 -12.58 20.26 -3.82
C SER A 13 -13.96 20.28 -3.16
N ARG A 14 -15.05 19.78 -3.76
CA ARG A 14 -16.40 20.14 -3.25
C ARG A 14 -17.39 19.02 -2.93
N ALA A 15 -17.15 17.75 -3.23
CA ALA A 15 -18.10 16.69 -2.85
C ALA A 15 -17.40 15.33 -2.66
N PRO A 16 -17.88 14.48 -1.73
CA PRO A 16 -17.58 13.06 -1.77
C PRO A 16 -17.96 12.50 -3.13
N GLY A 17 -17.13 11.59 -3.69
CA GLY A 17 -17.39 11.06 -5.01
C GLY A 17 -16.28 10.16 -5.49
N CYS A 18 -16.21 10.01 -6.79
CA CYS A 18 -15.16 9.25 -7.44
C CYS A 18 -14.76 9.91 -8.78
N PHE A 19 -13.56 9.59 -9.23
CA PHE A 19 -13.04 10.10 -10.50
C PHE A 19 -11.98 9.14 -11.04
N TYR A 20 -11.56 9.36 -12.28
CA TYR A 20 -10.42 8.67 -12.87
C TYR A 20 -9.20 9.60 -12.91
N SER A 21 -8.03 9.03 -12.59
CA SER A 21 -6.71 9.64 -12.66
C SER A 21 -5.72 8.62 -13.25
N GLY A 22 -4.43 8.80 -13.05
CA GLY A 22 -3.38 7.92 -13.54
C GLY A 22 -2.88 8.32 -14.91
N THR A 23 -2.09 7.44 -15.53
CA THR A 23 -1.60 7.64 -16.90
C THR A 23 -2.66 7.25 -17.93
N ASP A 24 -2.52 7.75 -19.16
CA ASP A 24 -3.42 7.36 -20.26
C ASP A 24 -3.37 5.85 -20.56
N ALA A 25 -2.19 5.24 -20.37
CA ALA A 25 -1.99 3.80 -20.55
C ALA A 25 -2.58 2.98 -19.38
N HIS A 26 -2.54 3.51 -18.18
CA HIS A 26 -2.90 2.82 -16.93
C HIS A 26 -3.78 3.74 -16.06
N PRO A 27 -5.04 4.00 -16.46
CA PRO A 27 -5.95 4.81 -15.67
C PRO A 27 -6.34 4.08 -14.38
N ILE A 28 -6.54 4.87 -13.31
CA ILE A 28 -6.96 4.40 -12.00
C ILE A 28 -8.27 5.04 -11.59
N TYR A 29 -9.16 4.23 -11.00
CA TYR A 29 -10.37 4.72 -10.33
C TYR A 29 -10.00 5.16 -8.91
N VAL A 30 -10.54 6.28 -8.46
CA VAL A 30 -10.24 6.86 -7.15
C VAL A 30 -11.53 7.24 -6.44
N ASP A 31 -11.78 6.65 -5.26
CA ASP A 31 -12.78 7.18 -4.34
C ASP A 31 -12.23 8.40 -3.60
N ARG A 32 -13.11 9.33 -3.28
CA ARG A 32 -12.81 10.52 -2.53
C ARG A 32 -13.80 10.70 -1.40
N LEU A 33 -13.30 10.82 -0.17
CA LEU A 33 -14.09 10.99 1.04
C LEU A 33 -13.64 12.24 1.82
N GLY A 34 -14.55 12.76 2.63
CA GLY A 34 -14.24 13.87 3.51
C GLY A 34 -14.02 15.19 2.77
N ALA A 35 -13.63 16.19 3.53
CA ALA A 35 -13.19 17.49 3.05
C ALA A 35 -12.02 17.96 3.91
N ALA A 36 -11.02 18.55 3.27
CA ALA A 36 -9.86 19.07 3.97
C ALA A 36 -10.25 20.17 4.96
N GLN A 37 -9.91 19.99 6.22
CA GLN A 37 -9.89 21.08 7.20
C GLN A 37 -8.63 21.91 7.02
N SER A 38 -8.72 23.20 7.38
CA SER A 38 -7.56 24.10 7.28
C SER A 38 -6.34 23.55 8.02
N GLY A 39 -5.22 23.47 7.34
CA GLY A 39 -3.96 22.98 7.88
C GLY A 39 -3.73 21.48 7.84
N LYS A 40 -4.73 20.67 7.43
CA LYS A 40 -4.55 19.21 7.27
C LYS A 40 -4.35 18.85 5.81
N LEU A 41 -3.27 18.13 5.53
CA LEU A 41 -2.98 17.62 4.19
C LEU A 41 -3.88 16.42 3.84
N PRO A 42 -4.19 16.24 2.56
CA PRO A 42 -4.91 15.06 2.09
C PRO A 42 -4.09 13.78 2.33
N ILE A 43 -4.77 12.65 2.38
CA ILE A 43 -4.16 11.34 2.50
C ILE A 43 -4.61 10.42 1.35
N VAL A 44 -3.67 9.71 0.75
CA VAL A 44 -3.91 8.69 -0.28
C VAL A 44 -3.67 7.32 0.34
N LEU A 45 -4.69 6.45 0.35
CA LEU A 45 -4.63 5.10 0.92
C LEU A 45 -4.44 4.07 -0.19
N VAL A 46 -3.23 3.54 -0.31
CA VAL A 46 -2.83 2.64 -1.40
C VAL A 46 -2.80 1.21 -0.91
N HIS A 47 -3.64 0.35 -1.48
CA HIS A 47 -3.75 -1.07 -1.11
C HIS A 47 -2.51 -1.89 -1.50
N GLY A 48 -2.39 -3.09 -0.96
CA GLY A 48 -1.39 -4.09 -1.31
C GLY A 48 -1.81 -5.02 -2.44
N GLY A 49 -0.94 -5.94 -2.81
CA GLY A 49 -1.20 -6.91 -3.87
C GLY A 49 -2.44 -7.76 -3.64
N GLY A 50 -3.19 -8.07 -4.70
CA GLY A 50 -4.41 -8.85 -4.68
C GLY A 50 -5.62 -8.15 -4.05
N HIS A 51 -5.48 -6.91 -3.60
CA HIS A 51 -6.54 -6.13 -2.97
C HIS A 51 -7.05 -5.00 -3.88
N THR A 52 -8.01 -4.25 -3.37
CA THR A 52 -8.52 -3.02 -3.95
C THR A 52 -8.68 -1.97 -2.84
N GLY A 53 -8.95 -0.73 -3.19
CA GLY A 53 -9.26 0.32 -2.22
C GLY A 53 -10.41 -0.02 -1.27
N ALA A 54 -11.24 -1.01 -1.61
CA ALA A 54 -12.34 -1.45 -0.76
C ALA A 54 -11.89 -1.86 0.66
N CYS A 55 -10.66 -2.38 0.83
CA CYS A 55 -10.11 -2.75 2.15
C CYS A 55 -9.96 -1.56 3.11
N TYR A 56 -9.96 -0.34 2.59
CA TYR A 56 -9.93 0.89 3.39
C TYR A 56 -11.30 1.53 3.58
N LEU A 57 -12.30 1.17 2.76
CA LEU A 57 -13.64 1.73 2.85
C LEU A 57 -14.46 1.05 3.94
N THR A 58 -14.35 -0.29 4.02
CA THR A 58 -15.07 -1.10 5.00
C THR A 58 -14.25 -2.34 5.37
N THR A 59 -14.37 -2.78 6.61
CA THR A 59 -13.79 -4.04 7.05
C THR A 59 -14.62 -5.23 6.55
N PRO A 60 -14.06 -6.45 6.48
CA PRO A 60 -14.78 -7.64 6.02
C PRO A 60 -16.04 -7.98 6.83
N ASP A 61 -16.08 -7.60 8.11
CA ASP A 61 -17.19 -7.78 9.03
C ASP A 61 -18.18 -6.60 9.04
N GLY A 62 -18.01 -5.62 8.13
CA GLY A 62 -18.97 -4.55 7.89
C GLY A 62 -18.79 -3.30 8.76
N ARG A 63 -17.72 -3.17 9.54
CA ARG A 63 -17.39 -1.93 10.25
C ARG A 63 -16.82 -0.88 9.29
N PRO A 64 -16.88 0.43 9.61
CA PRO A 64 -16.17 1.45 8.86
C PRO A 64 -14.66 1.14 8.77
N GLY A 65 -14.08 1.34 7.59
CA GLY A 65 -12.63 1.18 7.38
C GLY A 65 -11.83 2.43 7.75
N TRP A 66 -10.56 2.44 7.38
CA TRP A 66 -9.66 3.56 7.67
C TRP A 66 -9.99 4.83 6.89
N ALA A 67 -10.52 4.74 5.67
CA ALA A 67 -10.87 5.93 4.89
C ALA A 67 -11.93 6.79 5.58
N PRO A 68 -13.06 6.27 6.09
CA PRO A 68 -13.96 7.01 6.96
C PRO A 68 -13.29 7.59 8.22
N ALA A 69 -12.38 6.81 8.87
CA ALA A 69 -11.70 7.27 10.08
C ALA A 69 -10.80 8.49 9.81
N PHE A 70 -10.02 8.47 8.73
CA PHE A 70 -9.20 9.61 8.33
C PHE A 70 -10.06 10.80 7.87
N ALA A 71 -11.21 10.57 7.22
CA ALA A 71 -12.12 11.63 6.84
C ALA A 71 -12.72 12.32 8.08
N VAL A 72 -13.10 11.56 9.11
CA VAL A 72 -13.58 12.11 10.40
C VAL A 72 -12.47 12.88 11.12
N SER A 73 -11.20 12.52 10.95
CA SER A 73 -10.08 13.30 11.50
C SER A 73 -9.85 14.64 10.77
N GLY A 74 -10.68 14.98 9.78
CA GLY A 74 -10.64 16.25 9.06
C GLY A 74 -9.72 16.25 7.83
N ARG A 75 -9.38 15.09 7.28
CA ARG A 75 -8.60 14.97 6.05
C ARG A 75 -9.48 14.71 4.85
N GLU A 76 -9.06 15.22 3.71
CA GLU A 76 -9.54 14.72 2.43
C GLU A 76 -8.82 13.40 2.14
N VAL A 77 -9.57 12.35 1.80
CA VAL A 77 -9.07 10.99 1.65
C VAL A 77 -9.28 10.52 0.22
N PHE A 78 -8.22 10.01 -0.39
CA PHE A 78 -8.24 9.42 -1.72
C PHE A 78 -7.91 7.94 -1.63
N VAL A 79 -8.73 7.10 -2.25
CA VAL A 79 -8.60 5.65 -2.20
C VAL A 79 -8.58 5.12 -3.64
N PRO A 80 -7.39 5.00 -4.26
CA PRO A 80 -7.25 4.45 -5.59
C PRO A 80 -7.38 2.93 -5.60
N ASP A 81 -7.97 2.40 -6.66
CA ASP A 81 -7.73 1.02 -7.12
C ASP A 81 -6.56 1.04 -8.11
N TRP A 82 -5.58 0.16 -7.99
CA TRP A 82 -4.46 0.09 -8.94
C TRP A 82 -4.93 -0.19 -10.37
N PRO A 83 -4.13 0.09 -11.41
CA PRO A 83 -4.46 -0.32 -12.77
C PRO A 83 -4.81 -1.81 -12.83
N GLY A 84 -5.92 -2.15 -13.48
CA GLY A 84 -6.40 -3.52 -13.58
C GLY A 84 -7.03 -4.13 -12.33
N HIS A 85 -7.07 -3.40 -11.20
CA HIS A 85 -7.69 -3.84 -9.95
C HIS A 85 -9.05 -3.18 -9.74
N GLY A 86 -9.99 -3.90 -9.13
CA GLY A 86 -11.27 -3.37 -8.71
C GLY A 86 -12.03 -2.67 -9.83
N ARG A 87 -12.19 -1.37 -9.72
CA ARG A 87 -12.91 -0.51 -10.68
C ARG A 87 -12.00 0.17 -11.70
N SER A 88 -10.69 0.00 -11.56
CA SER A 88 -9.73 0.48 -12.56
C SER A 88 -9.75 -0.42 -13.78
N PRO A 89 -9.65 0.15 -15.00
CA PRO A 89 -9.65 -0.63 -16.23
C PRO A 89 -8.55 -1.69 -16.27
N MET A 90 -8.93 -2.92 -16.62
CA MET A 90 -7.98 -4.03 -16.83
C MET A 90 -7.60 -4.11 -18.33
N ARG A 91 -6.33 -4.25 -18.60
CA ARG A 91 -5.79 -4.44 -19.95
C ARG A 91 -5.56 -5.93 -20.25
N PRO A 92 -5.53 -6.34 -21.53
CA PRO A 92 -5.24 -7.72 -21.91
C PRO A 92 -3.86 -8.22 -21.41
N ASP A 93 -2.89 -7.33 -21.26
CA ASP A 93 -1.52 -7.58 -20.81
C ASP A 93 -1.35 -7.43 -19.28
N PHE A 94 -2.43 -7.50 -18.51
CA PHE A 94 -2.42 -7.31 -17.06
C PHE A 94 -1.40 -8.20 -16.31
N ALA A 95 -1.14 -9.42 -16.80
CA ALA A 95 -0.16 -10.32 -16.19
C ALA A 95 1.27 -9.74 -16.16
N THR A 96 1.57 -8.82 -17.07
CA THR A 96 2.89 -8.18 -17.21
C THR A 96 2.91 -6.73 -16.70
N LEU A 97 1.86 -6.27 -16.03
CA LEU A 97 1.84 -4.95 -15.40
C LEU A 97 2.93 -4.88 -14.33
N SER A 98 3.79 -3.88 -14.41
CA SER A 98 4.94 -3.69 -13.53
C SER A 98 4.63 -2.77 -12.33
N SER A 99 5.46 -2.87 -11.30
CA SER A 99 5.45 -1.95 -10.16
C SER A 99 5.67 -0.50 -10.59
N THR A 100 6.51 -0.27 -11.62
CA THR A 100 6.80 1.07 -12.15
C THR A 100 5.56 1.69 -12.80
N GLU A 101 4.84 0.94 -13.64
CA GLU A 101 3.62 1.44 -14.31
C GLU A 101 2.51 1.79 -13.29
N ILE A 102 2.40 1.01 -12.21
CA ILE A 102 1.49 1.34 -11.11
C ILE A 102 1.96 2.60 -10.38
N ALA A 103 3.26 2.69 -10.07
CA ALA A 103 3.84 3.84 -9.39
C ALA A 103 3.66 5.14 -10.19
N GLU A 104 3.85 5.10 -11.51
CA GLU A 104 3.62 6.24 -12.42
C GLU A 104 2.16 6.71 -12.39
N SER A 105 1.20 5.78 -12.34
CA SER A 105 -0.21 6.13 -12.24
C SER A 105 -0.58 6.75 -10.88
N LEU A 106 -0.01 6.25 -9.79
CA LEU A 106 -0.16 6.85 -8.46
C LEU A 106 0.53 8.21 -8.36
N GLN A 107 1.71 8.36 -8.97
CA GLN A 107 2.42 9.63 -9.06
C GLN A 107 1.57 10.68 -9.79
N ARG A 108 0.92 10.31 -10.89
CA ARG A 108 0.03 11.21 -11.63
C ARG A 108 -1.14 11.69 -10.76
N LEU A 109 -1.75 10.80 -9.95
CA LEU A 109 -2.76 11.20 -8.97
C LEU A 109 -2.20 12.23 -7.98
N LEU A 110 -1.01 12.01 -7.42
CA LEU A 110 -0.38 12.93 -6.49
C LEU A 110 -0.08 14.30 -7.14
N GLU A 111 0.34 14.33 -8.41
CA GLU A 111 0.54 15.57 -9.17
C GLU A 111 -0.77 16.35 -9.36
N GLU A 112 -1.89 15.65 -9.53
CA GLU A 112 -3.21 16.27 -9.70
C GLU A 112 -3.78 16.85 -8.39
N ILE A 113 -3.59 16.15 -7.27
CA ILE A 113 -4.15 16.57 -5.97
C ILE A 113 -3.21 17.49 -5.17
N GLY A 114 -1.92 17.48 -5.46
CA GLY A 114 -0.88 18.23 -4.75
C GLY A 114 -0.27 17.43 -3.58
N PRO A 115 0.56 18.08 -2.75
CA PRO A 115 1.23 17.38 -1.66
C PRO A 115 0.28 16.64 -0.74
N ALA A 116 0.53 15.34 -0.52
CA ALA A 116 -0.32 14.46 0.26
C ALA A 116 0.50 13.54 1.17
N VAL A 117 -0.14 13.04 2.21
CA VAL A 117 0.34 11.87 2.96
C VAL A 117 0.07 10.63 2.11
N LEU A 118 1.08 9.79 1.90
CA LEU A 118 0.94 8.54 1.17
C LEU A 118 0.96 7.38 2.17
N LEU A 119 -0.20 6.77 2.42
CA LEU A 119 -0.29 5.55 3.21
C LEU A 119 -0.29 4.35 2.28
N VAL A 120 0.65 3.45 2.48
CA VAL A 120 0.88 2.28 1.63
C VAL A 120 0.90 1.00 2.45
N HIS A 121 0.43 -0.09 1.84
CA HIS A 121 0.40 -1.41 2.46
C HIS A 121 1.15 -2.44 1.61
N SER A 122 1.98 -3.27 2.25
CA SER A 122 2.56 -4.46 1.61
C SER A 122 3.27 -4.15 0.29
N ALA A 123 2.82 -4.74 -0.82
CA ALA A 123 3.44 -4.60 -2.15
C ALA A 123 3.48 -3.16 -2.69
N SER A 124 2.72 -2.22 -2.14
CA SER A 124 2.81 -0.79 -2.52
C SER A 124 3.97 -0.05 -1.86
N GLY A 125 4.65 -0.63 -0.87
CA GLY A 125 5.82 -0.02 -0.25
C GLY A 125 6.88 0.43 -1.26
N PRO A 126 7.43 -0.46 -2.12
CA PRO A 126 8.43 -0.09 -3.12
C PRO A 126 8.02 1.07 -4.02
N MET A 127 6.72 1.13 -4.37
CA MET A 127 6.16 2.21 -5.19
C MET A 127 6.22 3.55 -4.46
N ALA A 128 5.89 3.58 -3.16
CA ALA A 128 5.93 4.81 -2.37
C ALA A 128 7.35 5.36 -2.24
N TRP A 129 8.33 4.50 -2.01
CA TRP A 129 9.73 4.90 -1.92
C TRP A 129 10.21 5.49 -3.24
N TRP A 130 9.87 4.85 -4.36
CA TRP A 130 10.20 5.32 -5.70
C TRP A 130 9.51 6.65 -6.03
N ILE A 131 8.20 6.79 -5.78
CA ILE A 131 7.46 8.03 -6.03
C ILE A 131 8.06 9.20 -5.24
N ALA A 132 8.37 8.98 -3.95
CA ALA A 132 8.95 10.03 -3.10
C ALA A 132 10.32 10.49 -3.59
N GLU A 133 11.10 9.60 -4.22
CA GLU A 133 12.37 9.97 -4.86
C GLU A 133 12.16 10.73 -6.17
N GLN A 134 11.22 10.27 -7.03
CA GLN A 134 10.97 10.88 -8.35
C GLN A 134 10.22 12.22 -8.24
N SER A 135 9.32 12.35 -7.28
CA SER A 135 8.44 13.52 -7.13
C SER A 135 8.34 14.00 -5.67
N PRO A 136 9.46 14.38 -5.04
CA PRO A 136 9.50 14.73 -3.61
C PRO A 136 8.55 15.87 -3.23
N GLN A 137 8.18 16.73 -4.20
CA GLN A 137 7.25 17.85 -3.98
C GLN A 137 5.80 17.41 -3.83
N THR A 138 5.45 16.18 -4.21
CA THR A 138 4.06 15.66 -4.15
C THR A 138 3.79 14.79 -2.93
N VAL A 139 4.84 14.35 -2.24
CA VAL A 139 4.75 13.49 -1.06
C VAL A 139 5.16 14.29 0.18
N ALA A 140 4.23 14.53 1.08
CA ALA A 140 4.48 15.26 2.32
C ALA A 140 4.94 14.35 3.47
N ALA A 141 4.48 13.10 3.49
CA ALA A 141 4.90 12.05 4.42
C ALA A 141 4.53 10.68 3.86
N ILE A 142 5.16 9.63 4.36
CA ILE A 142 4.76 8.25 4.06
C ILE A 142 4.42 7.51 5.36
N VAL A 143 3.33 6.75 5.31
CA VAL A 143 2.97 5.76 6.32
C VAL A 143 2.98 4.39 5.66
N GLY A 144 3.95 3.56 5.98
CA GLY A 144 4.04 2.17 5.52
C GLY A 144 3.45 1.22 6.56
N VAL A 145 2.41 0.49 6.18
CA VAL A 145 1.79 -0.55 7.00
C VAL A 145 2.25 -1.90 6.47
N ALA A 146 3.07 -2.61 7.22
CA ALA A 146 3.74 -3.83 6.77
C ALA A 146 4.29 -3.67 5.33
N PRO A 147 5.06 -2.61 5.01
CA PRO A 147 5.40 -2.24 3.65
C PRO A 147 6.54 -3.09 3.11
N GLY A 148 6.47 -3.47 1.85
CA GLY A 148 7.64 -4.00 1.16
C GLY A 148 8.80 -2.99 1.18
N GLY A 149 10.01 -3.48 1.47
CA GLY A 149 11.22 -2.68 1.31
C GLY A 149 11.57 -2.44 -0.16
N PRO A 150 12.41 -1.44 -0.48
CA PRO A 150 12.94 -1.30 -1.82
C PRO A 150 13.86 -2.50 -2.14
N ALA A 151 13.95 -2.87 -3.42
CA ALA A 151 14.75 -4.02 -3.83
C ALA A 151 16.26 -3.85 -3.57
N ASN A 152 16.68 -2.66 -3.15
CA ASN A 152 18.03 -2.40 -2.62
C ASN A 152 18.38 -3.27 -1.39
N LEU A 153 17.36 -3.62 -0.59
CA LEU A 153 17.50 -4.42 0.63
C LEU A 153 17.26 -5.92 0.40
N LEU A 154 16.72 -6.28 -0.75
CA LEU A 154 16.36 -7.67 -1.05
C LEU A 154 17.49 -8.39 -1.77
N PRO A 155 17.78 -9.65 -1.46
CA PRO A 155 18.65 -10.47 -2.28
C PRO A 155 18.04 -10.62 -3.68
N VAL A 156 18.91 -10.82 -4.68
CA VAL A 156 18.46 -11.21 -6.02
C VAL A 156 18.12 -12.69 -5.96
N LEU A 157 16.83 -13.02 -6.11
CA LEU A 157 16.40 -14.41 -6.18
C LEU A 157 16.49 -14.94 -7.61
N PRO A 158 16.71 -16.26 -7.80
CA PRO A 158 16.80 -16.86 -9.11
C PRO A 158 15.47 -16.73 -9.88
N ASP A 159 15.54 -16.59 -11.21
CA ASP A 159 14.38 -16.67 -12.09
C ASP A 159 14.09 -18.14 -12.45
N ASP A 160 13.88 -18.94 -11.41
CA ASP A 160 13.62 -20.37 -11.48
C ASP A 160 12.62 -20.78 -10.39
N ALA A 161 11.49 -21.34 -10.82
CA ALA A 161 10.37 -21.64 -9.91
C ALA A 161 10.71 -22.73 -8.88
N GLU A 162 11.51 -23.74 -9.24
CA GLU A 162 11.89 -24.80 -8.30
C GLU A 162 12.87 -24.30 -7.24
N ALA A 163 13.81 -23.44 -7.64
CA ALA A 163 14.75 -22.83 -6.72
C ALA A 163 14.04 -21.93 -5.72
N VAL A 164 13.09 -21.09 -6.18
CA VAL A 164 12.30 -20.20 -5.30
C VAL A 164 11.35 -21.00 -4.42
N ALA A 165 10.75 -22.09 -4.92
CA ALA A 165 9.86 -22.93 -4.12
C ALA A 165 10.54 -23.55 -2.88
N LYS A 166 11.86 -23.75 -2.90
CA LYS A 166 12.65 -24.20 -1.75
C LYS A 166 12.82 -23.13 -0.67
N LEU A 167 12.56 -21.88 -1.01
CA LEU A 167 12.65 -20.69 -0.13
C LEU A 167 11.29 -20.19 0.33
N LYS A 168 10.20 -20.84 -0.06
CA LYS A 168 8.82 -20.36 0.16
C LYS A 168 8.45 -20.11 1.63
N ASP A 169 9.09 -20.86 2.56
CA ASP A 169 8.83 -20.76 3.99
C ASP A 169 9.88 -19.90 4.71
N ASP A 170 10.76 -19.22 3.97
CA ASP A 170 11.74 -18.30 4.54
C ASP A 170 11.07 -16.93 4.81
N GLU A 171 10.70 -16.72 6.07
CA GLU A 171 10.08 -15.48 6.52
C GLU A 171 11.00 -14.26 6.31
N SER A 172 12.34 -14.43 6.38
CA SER A 172 13.29 -13.34 6.17
C SER A 172 13.24 -12.79 4.74
N LEU A 173 12.75 -13.59 3.80
CA LEU A 173 12.52 -13.23 2.40
C LEU A 173 11.06 -12.83 2.13
N GLY A 174 10.18 -12.88 3.15
CA GLY A 174 8.75 -12.59 3.03
C GLY A 174 7.97 -13.71 2.33
N CYS A 175 8.40 -14.96 2.49
CA CYS A 175 7.78 -16.16 1.89
C CYS A 175 7.67 -16.03 0.36
N PRO A 176 8.80 -16.05 -0.38
CA PRO A 176 8.84 -15.70 -1.79
C PRO A 176 8.12 -16.71 -2.68
N VAL A 177 7.58 -16.20 -3.78
CA VAL A 177 7.01 -16.98 -4.88
C VAL A 177 7.56 -16.48 -6.20
N ARG A 178 7.74 -17.38 -7.16
CA ARG A 178 8.02 -17.06 -8.56
C ARG A 178 6.85 -17.52 -9.41
N VAL A 179 6.34 -16.64 -10.26
CA VAL A 179 5.12 -16.85 -11.07
C VAL A 179 5.47 -16.69 -12.54
N GLU A 180 4.87 -17.52 -13.41
CA GLU A 180 4.95 -17.33 -14.87
C GLU A 180 4.15 -16.08 -15.27
N GLU A 181 4.73 -15.23 -16.14
CA GLU A 181 4.13 -13.95 -16.55
C GLU A 181 3.16 -14.09 -17.76
N ASP A 182 2.68 -15.31 -18.01
CA ASP A 182 1.76 -15.62 -19.11
C ASP A 182 0.28 -15.42 -18.76
N ARG A 183 -0.02 -15.29 -17.47
CA ARG A 183 -1.39 -15.12 -16.94
C ARG A 183 -1.38 -14.44 -15.57
N PRO A 184 -2.51 -13.79 -15.20
CA PRO A 184 -2.66 -13.23 -13.85
C PRO A 184 -2.56 -14.31 -12.77
N LEU A 185 -2.01 -13.93 -11.62
CA LEU A 185 -1.91 -14.77 -10.43
C LEU A 185 -3.24 -14.73 -9.66
N PHE A 186 -3.89 -15.87 -9.51
CA PHE A 186 -5.04 -16.03 -8.61
C PHE A 186 -4.56 -16.46 -7.24
N ILE A 187 -4.91 -15.69 -6.22
CA ILE A 187 -4.50 -15.95 -4.85
C ILE A 187 -5.39 -17.05 -4.24
N PRO A 188 -4.85 -18.20 -3.85
CA PRO A 188 -5.65 -19.28 -3.32
C PRO A 188 -6.08 -19.01 -1.87
N PRO A 189 -7.28 -19.52 -1.44
CA PRO A 189 -7.81 -19.27 -0.10
C PRO A 189 -6.89 -19.74 1.04
N GLU A 190 -6.15 -20.81 0.84
CA GLU A 190 -5.16 -21.32 1.81
C GLU A 190 -4.02 -20.34 2.04
N PHE A 191 -3.56 -19.66 0.99
CA PHE A 191 -2.56 -18.59 1.14
C PHE A 191 -3.13 -17.41 1.94
N MET A 192 -4.36 -17.00 1.63
CA MET A 192 -5.02 -15.92 2.37
C MET A 192 -5.13 -16.25 3.87
N ARG A 193 -5.50 -17.50 4.20
CA ARG A 193 -5.57 -17.94 5.60
C ARG A 193 -4.21 -18.01 6.30
N ALA A 194 -3.19 -18.45 5.59
CA ALA A 194 -1.85 -18.62 6.17
C ALA A 194 -1.11 -17.29 6.39
N TYR A 195 -1.34 -16.30 5.51
CA TYR A 195 -0.48 -15.12 5.45
C TYR A 195 -1.20 -13.77 5.58
N TRP A 196 -2.52 -13.70 5.34
CA TRP A 196 -3.25 -12.43 5.37
C TRP A 196 -4.33 -12.38 6.46
N ALA A 197 -5.03 -13.47 6.67
CA ALA A 197 -6.11 -13.59 7.65
C ALA A 197 -5.76 -14.58 8.77
N ASN A 198 -4.47 -14.69 9.10
CA ASN A 198 -3.94 -15.67 10.04
C ASN A 198 -3.98 -15.20 11.51
N SER A 199 -4.14 -13.91 11.75
CA SER A 199 -4.06 -13.34 13.09
C SER A 199 -5.30 -13.63 13.94
N GLU A 200 -5.14 -13.57 15.26
CA GLU A 200 -6.26 -13.69 16.20
C GLU A 200 -7.22 -12.49 16.12
N ARG A 201 -6.71 -11.34 15.66
CA ARG A 201 -7.48 -10.10 15.46
C ARG A 201 -8.32 -10.11 14.18
N PHE A 202 -8.02 -11.00 13.23
CA PHE A 202 -8.80 -11.07 12.01
C PHE A 202 -10.19 -11.66 12.29
N PRO A 203 -11.31 -11.03 11.84
CA PRO A 203 -12.67 -11.52 12.06
C PRO A 203 -12.95 -12.79 11.23
N GLN A 204 -12.58 -13.95 11.76
CA GLN A 204 -12.62 -15.23 11.04
C GLN A 204 -14.01 -15.58 10.48
N GLN A 205 -15.09 -15.15 11.13
CA GLN A 205 -16.47 -15.30 10.64
C GLN A 205 -16.72 -14.51 9.33
N ALA A 206 -15.91 -13.49 9.05
CA ALA A 206 -16.01 -12.68 7.84
C ALA A 206 -15.01 -13.11 6.73
N PHE A 207 -14.28 -14.22 6.94
CA PHE A 207 -13.28 -14.68 5.97
C PHE A 207 -13.85 -14.88 4.56
N GLU A 208 -15.08 -15.38 4.43
CA GLU A 208 -15.70 -15.58 3.13
C GLU A 208 -16.04 -14.26 2.42
N ALA A 209 -16.41 -13.22 3.15
CA ALA A 209 -16.57 -11.88 2.60
C ALA A 209 -15.23 -11.31 2.14
N TYR A 210 -14.21 -11.45 2.98
CA TYR A 210 -12.83 -11.02 2.64
C TYR A 210 -12.31 -11.75 1.39
N ARG A 211 -12.39 -13.08 1.34
CA ARG A 211 -11.93 -13.87 0.19
C ARG A 211 -12.55 -13.44 -1.13
N ARG A 212 -13.83 -13.06 -1.11
CA ARG A 212 -14.55 -12.59 -2.31
C ARG A 212 -14.14 -11.18 -2.75
N SER A 213 -13.49 -10.41 -1.90
CA SER A 213 -12.98 -9.08 -2.24
C SER A 213 -11.57 -9.12 -2.87
N ILE A 214 -10.91 -10.28 -2.83
CA ILE A 214 -9.58 -10.46 -3.40
C ILE A 214 -9.70 -10.61 -4.92
N VAL A 215 -8.81 -9.90 -5.62
CA VAL A 215 -8.74 -9.88 -7.08
C VAL A 215 -7.45 -10.54 -7.57
N PRO A 216 -7.37 -10.94 -8.84
CA PRO A 216 -6.12 -11.42 -9.42
C PRO A 216 -5.02 -10.35 -9.34
N GLU A 217 -3.76 -10.81 -9.27
CA GLU A 217 -2.58 -9.94 -9.25
C GLU A 217 -1.78 -10.09 -10.54
N SER A 218 -1.02 -9.05 -10.91
CA SER A 218 -0.01 -9.15 -11.95
C SER A 218 1.10 -10.13 -11.54
N ALA A 219 1.37 -11.09 -12.40
CA ALA A 219 2.46 -12.05 -12.20
C ALA A 219 3.82 -11.34 -12.15
N ARG A 220 4.04 -10.35 -13.04
CA ARG A 220 5.26 -9.56 -13.08
C ARG A 220 5.45 -8.74 -11.80
N LEU A 221 4.43 -8.05 -11.32
CA LEU A 221 4.51 -7.32 -10.05
C LEU A 221 4.90 -8.25 -8.90
N MET A 222 4.34 -9.46 -8.86
CA MET A 222 4.69 -10.44 -7.82
C MET A 222 6.15 -10.86 -7.90
N ASN A 223 6.69 -11.09 -9.09
CA ASN A 223 8.11 -11.39 -9.30
C ASN A 223 9.00 -10.21 -8.89
N GLU A 224 8.64 -8.99 -9.25
CA GLU A 224 9.34 -7.77 -8.87
C GLU A 224 9.32 -7.55 -7.34
N ARG A 225 8.19 -7.86 -6.66
CA ARG A 225 8.05 -7.78 -5.20
C ARG A 225 9.09 -8.62 -4.46
N PHE A 226 9.47 -9.76 -5.02
CA PHE A 226 10.48 -10.66 -4.47
C PHE A 226 11.85 -10.52 -5.13
N ASN A 227 12.07 -9.49 -5.93
CA ASN A 227 13.33 -9.23 -6.63
C ASN A 227 13.82 -10.43 -7.46
N ILE A 228 12.89 -11.17 -8.08
CA ILE A 228 13.20 -12.29 -8.96
C ILE A 228 14.02 -11.77 -10.13
N GLY A 229 15.17 -12.41 -10.40
CA GLY A 229 16.08 -11.97 -11.46
C GLY A 229 16.63 -10.55 -11.31
N GLY A 230 16.51 -9.94 -10.11
CA GLY A 230 16.97 -8.58 -9.86
C GLY A 230 16.05 -7.49 -10.40
N LYS A 231 14.79 -7.83 -10.76
CA LYS A 231 13.83 -6.93 -11.41
C LYS A 231 13.03 -6.04 -10.43
N GLY A 232 13.22 -6.20 -9.12
CA GLY A 232 12.50 -5.43 -8.10
C GLY A 232 12.74 -3.93 -8.19
N LEU A 233 11.72 -3.14 -7.80
CA LEU A 233 11.78 -1.69 -7.84
C LEU A 233 12.78 -1.14 -6.80
N ARG A 234 13.70 -0.27 -7.26
CA ARG A 234 14.80 0.29 -6.48
C ARG A 234 14.65 1.80 -6.35
N ILE A 235 15.25 2.34 -5.31
CA ILE A 235 15.55 3.77 -5.20
C ILE A 235 17.03 4.00 -5.54
N ALA A 236 17.35 5.15 -6.09
CA ALA A 236 18.72 5.48 -6.47
C ALA A 236 19.58 5.79 -5.25
N ASP A 237 19.06 6.63 -4.33
CA ASP A 237 19.73 7.02 -3.10
C ASP A 237 18.73 7.24 -1.94
N PRO A 238 18.82 6.47 -0.84
CA PRO A 238 17.95 6.65 0.32
C PRO A 238 18.11 8.03 0.98
N ALA A 239 19.22 8.72 0.78
CA ALA A 239 19.44 10.07 1.29
C ALA A 239 18.41 11.07 0.73
N ASN A 240 17.85 10.82 -0.46
CA ASN A 240 16.78 11.64 -1.05
C ASN A 240 15.48 11.63 -0.21
N LEU A 241 15.27 10.57 0.59
CA LEU A 241 14.12 10.42 1.46
C LEU A 241 14.37 10.90 2.90
N SER A 242 15.61 11.21 3.27
CA SER A 242 16.03 11.47 4.65
C SER A 242 15.34 12.66 5.34
N LYS A 243 14.74 13.57 4.57
CA LYS A 243 14.00 14.74 5.10
C LYS A 243 12.48 14.52 5.13
N LEU A 244 12.01 13.43 4.55
CA LEU A 244 10.60 13.11 4.51
C LEU A 244 10.19 12.42 5.83
N PRO A 245 9.14 12.87 6.52
CA PRO A 245 8.58 12.11 7.62
C PRO A 245 8.08 10.74 7.12
N ILE A 246 8.65 9.66 7.65
CA ILE A 246 8.27 8.30 7.30
C ILE A 246 7.98 7.52 8.58
N LEU A 247 6.83 6.85 8.62
CA LEU A 247 6.44 5.90 9.65
C LEU A 247 6.30 4.52 9.04
N ILE A 248 6.86 3.50 9.70
CA ILE A 248 6.59 2.08 9.39
C ILE A 248 5.89 1.45 10.59
N VAL A 249 4.76 0.78 10.35
CA VAL A 249 3.93 0.12 11.37
C VAL A 249 3.81 -1.36 11.03
N THR A 250 4.13 -2.24 11.97
CA THR A 250 4.10 -3.69 11.77
C THR A 250 3.54 -4.42 12.99
N GLY A 251 2.70 -5.42 12.76
CA GLY A 251 2.13 -6.32 13.77
C GLY A 251 3.03 -7.53 14.05
N ASP A 252 2.79 -8.18 15.16
CA ASP A 252 3.59 -9.31 15.65
C ASP A 252 3.16 -10.68 15.10
N SER A 253 1.99 -10.74 14.50
CA SER A 253 1.44 -11.97 13.91
C SER A 253 1.53 -12.00 12.38
N ASP A 254 2.35 -11.12 11.78
CA ASP A 254 2.59 -11.09 10.34
C ASP A 254 3.83 -11.91 9.96
N PRO A 255 3.67 -13.13 9.38
CA PRO A 255 4.80 -13.97 9.01
C PRO A 255 5.57 -13.43 7.79
N ARG A 256 4.99 -12.50 7.04
CA ARG A 256 5.60 -11.90 5.85
C ARG A 256 6.44 -10.66 6.16
N HIS A 257 6.27 -10.08 7.36
CA HIS A 257 6.92 -8.88 7.83
C HIS A 257 7.50 -9.06 9.24
N PRO A 258 8.51 -9.94 9.42
CA PRO A 258 9.19 -10.10 10.68
C PRO A 258 9.78 -8.76 11.16
N ARG A 259 9.74 -8.51 12.46
CA ARG A 259 10.24 -7.27 13.07
C ARG A 259 11.62 -6.84 12.56
N ALA A 260 12.54 -7.78 12.43
CA ALA A 260 13.93 -7.49 12.01
C ALA A 260 14.00 -6.94 10.58
N VAL A 261 13.13 -7.44 9.67
CA VAL A 261 13.06 -7.03 8.26
C VAL A 261 12.56 -5.59 8.15
N ASP A 262 11.43 -5.29 8.80
CA ASP A 262 10.85 -3.95 8.73
C ASP A 262 11.67 -2.92 9.51
N ALA A 263 12.27 -3.31 10.64
CA ALA A 263 13.24 -2.46 11.33
C ALA A 263 14.49 -2.15 10.48
N ALA A 264 14.94 -3.09 9.65
CA ALA A 264 16.03 -2.85 8.71
C ALA A 264 15.60 -1.88 7.59
N THR A 265 14.39 -2.05 7.07
CA THR A 265 13.79 -1.14 6.09
C THR A 265 13.67 0.28 6.67
N ALA A 266 13.17 0.40 7.90
CA ALA A 266 13.05 1.70 8.57
C ALA A 266 14.42 2.39 8.75
N ARG A 267 15.44 1.67 9.20
CA ARG A 267 16.81 2.22 9.31
C ARG A 267 17.36 2.68 7.96
N TYR A 268 17.14 1.90 6.92
CA TYR A 268 17.63 2.23 5.58
C TYR A 268 16.99 3.52 5.03
N LEU A 269 15.70 3.72 5.30
CA LEU A 269 14.94 4.88 4.82
C LEU A 269 14.99 6.08 5.77
N GLY A 270 15.60 5.94 6.96
CA GLY A 270 15.56 6.97 8.01
C GLY A 270 14.15 7.15 8.61
N ALA A 271 13.34 6.10 8.59
CA ALA A 271 11.95 6.11 9.05
C ALA A 271 11.85 5.84 10.57
N GLU A 272 10.77 6.34 11.18
CA GLU A 272 10.32 5.88 12.49
C GLU A 272 9.69 4.49 12.36
N PHE A 273 10.01 3.60 13.29
CA PHE A 273 9.48 2.25 13.31
C PHE A 273 8.60 2.03 14.53
N VAL A 274 7.37 1.62 14.31
CA VAL A 274 6.43 1.20 15.35
C VAL A 274 6.18 -0.30 15.21
N TRP A 275 6.71 -1.04 16.15
CA TRP A 275 6.32 -2.42 16.42
C TRP A 275 5.11 -2.39 17.35
N LEU A 276 3.93 -2.81 16.88
CA LEU A 276 2.65 -2.63 17.59
C LEU A 276 2.66 -3.15 19.02
N PRO A 277 3.28 -4.32 19.37
CA PRO A 277 3.37 -4.78 20.78
C PRO A 277 4.08 -3.79 21.72
N GLU A 278 5.03 -2.98 21.23
CA GLU A 278 5.69 -1.95 22.04
C GLU A 278 4.78 -0.77 22.38
N ARG A 279 3.61 -0.70 21.71
CA ARG A 279 2.53 0.25 21.98
C ARG A 279 1.37 -0.37 22.76
N GLY A 280 1.52 -1.63 23.22
CA GLY A 280 0.46 -2.36 23.89
C GLY A 280 -0.60 -2.96 22.96
N ILE A 281 -0.36 -2.91 21.63
CA ILE A 281 -1.25 -3.44 20.60
C ILE A 281 -0.64 -4.73 20.07
N ALA A 282 -1.25 -5.88 20.36
CA ALA A 282 -0.70 -7.20 20.02
C ALA A 282 -1.68 -8.08 19.26
N GLY A 283 -1.16 -9.10 18.59
CA GLY A 283 -1.94 -10.09 17.84
C GLY A 283 -2.32 -9.65 16.44
N ASN A 284 -1.76 -8.56 15.93
CA ASN A 284 -2.07 -8.04 14.59
C ASN A 284 -1.21 -8.73 13.52
N GLY A 285 -1.86 -9.15 12.44
CA GLY A 285 -1.25 -9.79 11.28
C GLY A 285 -1.01 -8.82 10.12
N HIS A 286 -1.06 -9.40 8.91
CA HIS A 286 -0.74 -8.66 7.68
C HIS A 286 -1.78 -7.60 7.29
N MET A 287 -3.05 -7.76 7.72
CA MET A 287 -4.16 -6.90 7.30
C MET A 287 -4.75 -6.10 8.48
N PRO A 288 -3.96 -5.25 9.16
CA PRO A 288 -4.43 -4.55 10.36
C PRO A 288 -5.63 -3.61 10.07
N MET A 289 -5.80 -3.14 8.82
CA MET A 289 -6.96 -2.36 8.41
C MET A 289 -8.26 -3.18 8.37
N CYS A 290 -8.18 -4.51 8.37
CA CYS A 290 -9.32 -5.43 8.34
C CYS A 290 -9.59 -6.08 9.71
N GLU A 291 -8.70 -5.91 10.68
CA GLU A 291 -8.72 -6.56 11.98
C GLU A 291 -9.66 -5.88 12.99
N ASP A 292 -9.98 -6.55 14.09
CA ASP A 292 -11.01 -6.12 15.05
C ASP A 292 -10.67 -4.82 15.79
N ASN A 293 -9.38 -4.50 15.91
CA ASN A 293 -8.84 -3.28 16.47
C ASN A 293 -8.30 -2.30 15.44
N SER A 294 -8.77 -2.35 14.19
CA SER A 294 -8.31 -1.52 13.09
C SER A 294 -8.42 -0.01 13.37
N ASP A 295 -9.40 0.41 14.16
CA ASP A 295 -9.63 1.78 14.58
C ASP A 295 -8.54 2.29 15.55
N GLU A 296 -8.03 1.43 16.44
CA GLU A 296 -6.91 1.75 17.35
C GLU A 296 -5.63 2.05 16.56
N ILE A 297 -5.36 1.27 15.51
CA ILE A 297 -4.19 1.48 14.66
C ILE A 297 -4.37 2.74 13.79
N ALA A 298 -5.57 2.99 13.26
CA ALA A 298 -5.88 4.23 12.57
C ALA A 298 -5.65 5.44 13.48
N ALA A 299 -6.09 5.39 14.74
CA ALA A 299 -5.89 6.46 15.71
C ALA A 299 -4.41 6.69 16.03
N LEU A 300 -3.59 5.63 16.12
CA LEU A 300 -2.13 5.73 16.28
C LEU A 300 -1.50 6.49 15.10
N ILE A 301 -1.90 6.17 13.87
CA ILE A 301 -1.41 6.85 12.67
C ILE A 301 -1.84 8.32 12.66
N VAL A 302 -3.09 8.62 12.99
CA VAL A 302 -3.60 10.01 13.09
C VAL A 302 -2.78 10.80 14.11
N ALA A 303 -2.56 10.23 15.31
CA ALA A 303 -1.77 10.89 16.34
C ALA A 303 -0.32 11.17 15.90
N TRP A 304 0.30 10.26 15.14
CA TRP A 304 1.63 10.47 14.58
C TRP A 304 1.63 11.63 13.56
N LEU A 305 0.66 11.67 12.66
CA LEU A 305 0.53 12.74 11.67
C LEU A 305 0.34 14.11 12.36
N GLU A 306 -0.48 14.18 13.39
CA GLU A 306 -0.71 15.39 14.17
C GLU A 306 0.56 15.85 14.91
N ALA A 307 1.31 14.90 15.48
CA ALA A 307 2.59 15.20 16.12
C ALA A 307 3.66 15.74 15.14
N LYS A 308 3.53 15.43 13.83
CA LYS A 308 4.38 15.98 12.76
C LYS A 308 3.86 17.32 12.20
N GLY A 309 2.70 17.79 12.63
CA GLY A 309 2.08 19.01 12.10
C GLY A 309 1.52 18.85 10.68
N LEU A 310 1.15 17.63 10.34
CA LEU A 310 0.66 17.23 9.01
C LEU A 310 -0.86 17.13 8.96
#